data_edd6bfe92f2bc999b5ac19a2934ea576
#
_entry.id   edd6bfe92f2bc999b5ac19a2934ea576
#
_cell.length_a   1.000
_cell.length_b   1.000
_cell.length_c   1.000
_cell.angle_alpha   90.00
_cell.angle_beta   90.00
_cell.angle_gamma   90.00
#
_symmetry.space_group_name_H-M   'P 1'
#
loop_
_entity.id
_entity.type
_entity.pdbx_description
1 polymer ?
#
loop_
_entity_poly.entity_id
_entity_poly.type
_entity_poly.pdbx_seq_one_letter_code
_entity_poly.pdbx_strand_id
1 'polypeptide(L)'
;MSAAIAIEDLHKSYRRKLKSPAVPALRGVTLTVEAGEAFGFIGANGAGKSTAIKILMGLIAVSAGSARIFDVPVDDPRARLGLGYVPENPYLYDYLTPLEILLMGVRLHRLQLDRPAEHCRQWLDRLGLGAVAEKPIRSFSKGMTQRVAIAQALSIRPRLLVLDEPLSGLDPIGRRDVVEILSEYKRSGGTLFFTSHVLHDVERLADRFGLIHQGVLRAVRAPAELTGDEEMVQVRSYGRLPVDGMREDFSGRWIGEVPRPQLWQRLEALRQAEHVLLEVRPTLSLEVAFMHAVGES
;
A
#
# COMPACT_ATOMS: atom_id res chain seq x y z
N MET A 1 -15.18 7.79 -16.89
CA MET A 1 -15.18 6.89 -15.72
C MET A 1 -15.50 7.74 -14.51
N SER A 2 -16.23 7.25 -13.52
CA SER A 2 -16.57 8.03 -12.32
C SER A 2 -15.46 7.89 -11.29
N ALA A 3 -15.05 8.99 -10.66
CA ALA A 3 -14.07 8.97 -9.60
C ALA A 3 -14.60 8.19 -8.37
N ALA A 4 -13.83 7.22 -7.88
CA ALA A 4 -14.13 6.55 -6.63
C ALA A 4 -13.71 7.41 -5.43
N ILE A 5 -12.60 8.14 -5.55
CA ILE A 5 -12.13 9.13 -4.58
C ILE A 5 -11.77 10.40 -5.34
N ALA A 6 -12.29 11.55 -4.91
CA ALA A 6 -11.89 12.87 -5.36
C ALA A 6 -11.49 13.72 -4.16
N ILE A 7 -10.28 14.25 -4.19
CA ILE A 7 -9.71 15.13 -3.17
C ILE A 7 -9.30 16.43 -3.87
N GLU A 8 -9.76 17.58 -3.38
CA GLU A 8 -9.50 18.88 -3.96
C GLU A 8 -8.97 19.83 -2.88
N ASP A 9 -7.72 20.29 -3.08
CA ASP A 9 -7.02 21.27 -2.23
C ASP A 9 -7.16 20.96 -0.72
N LEU A 10 -6.93 19.69 -0.35
CA LEU A 10 -7.20 19.19 0.99
C LEU A 10 -6.14 19.66 1.98
N HIS A 11 -6.59 20.38 3.01
CA HIS A 11 -5.74 20.84 4.11
C HIS A 11 -6.19 20.24 5.45
N LYS A 12 -5.21 19.90 6.27
CA LYS A 12 -5.43 19.51 7.66
C LYS A 12 -4.32 20.02 8.55
N SER A 13 -4.72 20.70 9.62
CA SER A 13 -3.80 21.15 10.68
C SER A 13 -4.29 20.69 12.04
N TYR A 14 -3.34 20.31 12.90
CA TYR A 14 -3.60 19.91 14.28
C TYR A 14 -3.09 20.97 15.26
N ARG A 15 -3.83 21.24 16.32
CA ARG A 15 -3.38 22.04 17.46
C ARG A 15 -3.27 21.17 18.70
N ARG A 16 -2.09 21.11 19.31
CA ARG A 16 -1.89 20.36 20.55
C ARG A 16 -2.56 21.01 21.78
N LYS A 17 -2.59 22.35 21.81
CA LYS A 17 -3.23 23.17 22.86
C LYS A 17 -3.85 24.40 22.20
N LEU A 18 -4.84 25.01 22.86
CA LEU A 18 -5.59 26.15 22.33
C LEU A 18 -4.69 27.32 21.87
N LYS A 19 -3.54 27.53 22.54
CA LYS A 19 -2.56 28.61 22.24
C LYS A 19 -1.32 28.13 21.48
N SER A 20 -1.22 26.84 21.13
CA SER A 20 -0.08 26.33 20.35
C SER A 20 -0.25 26.65 18.87
N PRO A 21 0.86 26.87 18.12
CA PRO A 21 0.79 26.98 16.68
C PRO A 21 0.21 25.69 16.08
N ALA A 22 -0.60 25.84 15.03
CA ALA A 22 -1.14 24.69 14.30
C ALA A 22 -0.01 24.03 13.50
N VAL A 23 0.07 22.69 13.60
CA VAL A 23 1.01 21.88 12.82
C VAL A 23 0.28 21.35 11.60
N PRO A 24 0.65 21.75 10.38
CA PRO A 24 0.01 21.28 9.17
C PRO A 24 0.41 19.82 8.90
N ALA A 25 -0.58 18.95 8.70
CA ALA A 25 -0.42 17.55 8.32
C ALA A 25 -0.72 17.31 6.85
N LEU A 26 -1.62 18.10 6.24
CA LEU A 26 -1.88 18.13 4.80
C LEU A 26 -1.89 19.59 4.33
N ARG A 27 -1.33 19.82 3.13
CA ARG A 27 -1.04 21.17 2.60
C ARG A 27 -1.47 21.25 1.13
N GLY A 28 -2.79 21.21 0.86
CA GLY A 28 -3.31 21.35 -0.50
C GLY A 28 -3.17 20.10 -1.34
N VAL A 29 -3.50 18.92 -0.77
CA VAL A 29 -3.47 17.67 -1.52
C VAL A 29 -4.64 17.63 -2.50
N THR A 30 -4.34 17.42 -3.80
CA THR A 30 -5.34 17.20 -4.86
C THR A 30 -5.05 15.87 -5.53
N LEU A 31 -6.05 14.96 -5.56
CA LEU A 31 -5.91 13.61 -6.03
C LEU A 31 -7.25 13.04 -6.50
N THR A 32 -7.22 12.29 -7.60
CA THR A 32 -8.37 11.50 -8.09
C THR A 32 -7.97 10.04 -8.22
N VAL A 33 -8.83 9.14 -7.72
CA VAL A 33 -8.74 7.69 -7.90
C VAL A 33 -9.97 7.23 -8.65
N GLU A 34 -9.76 6.52 -9.75
CA GLU A 34 -10.86 6.03 -10.60
C GLU A 34 -11.51 4.77 -10.03
N ALA A 35 -12.77 4.53 -10.39
CA ALA A 35 -13.44 3.29 -10.03
C ALA A 35 -12.76 2.09 -10.72
N GLY A 36 -12.47 1.03 -9.95
CA GLY A 36 -11.74 -0.15 -10.39
C GLY A 36 -10.21 0.01 -10.37
N GLU A 37 -9.70 1.18 -10.00
CA GLU A 37 -8.27 1.44 -9.87
C GLU A 37 -7.72 0.94 -8.52
N ALA A 38 -6.50 0.41 -8.53
CA ALA A 38 -5.69 0.23 -7.33
C ALA A 38 -4.68 1.38 -7.20
N PHE A 39 -4.87 2.22 -6.19
CA PHE A 39 -4.05 3.38 -5.95
C PHE A 39 -3.24 3.25 -4.66
N GLY A 40 -1.90 3.34 -4.79
CA GLY A 40 -0.96 3.35 -3.67
C GLY A 40 -0.67 4.79 -3.21
N PHE A 41 -0.78 5.08 -1.90
CA PHE A 41 -0.44 6.38 -1.34
C PHE A 41 0.81 6.26 -0.48
N ILE A 42 1.96 6.69 -1.03
CA ILE A 42 3.29 6.38 -0.51
C ILE A 42 3.90 7.59 0.17
N GLY A 43 4.63 7.34 1.24
CA GLY A 43 5.40 8.38 1.92
C GLY A 43 5.99 7.87 3.23
N ALA A 44 6.97 8.60 3.75
CA ALA A 44 7.57 8.31 5.05
C ALA A 44 6.54 8.42 6.20
N ASN A 45 6.90 7.89 7.37
CA ASN A 45 6.08 8.05 8.57
C ASN A 45 5.95 9.54 8.90
N GLY A 46 4.71 9.97 9.21
CA GLY A 46 4.39 11.39 9.44
C GLY A 46 4.18 12.22 8.17
N ALA A 47 4.28 11.66 6.96
CA ALA A 47 4.05 12.40 5.72
C ALA A 47 2.61 12.88 5.49
N GLY A 48 1.62 12.35 6.24
CA GLY A 48 0.20 12.73 6.13
C GLY A 48 -0.73 11.61 5.65
N LYS A 49 -0.21 10.42 5.33
CA LYS A 49 -0.98 9.27 4.78
C LYS A 49 -2.20 8.92 5.62
N SER A 50 -2.00 8.55 6.87
CA SER A 50 -3.11 8.18 7.80
C SER A 50 -4.03 9.35 8.11
N THR A 51 -3.55 10.60 7.99
CA THR A 51 -4.41 11.79 8.10
C THR A 51 -5.39 11.86 6.92
N ALA A 52 -4.91 11.64 5.69
CA ALA A 52 -5.76 11.61 4.51
C ALA A 52 -6.81 10.48 4.62
N ILE A 53 -6.40 9.26 5.01
CA ILE A 53 -7.31 8.14 5.24
C ILE A 53 -8.37 8.48 6.30
N LYS A 54 -7.97 9.05 7.45
CA LYS A 54 -8.92 9.41 8.51
C LYS A 54 -9.96 10.45 8.05
N ILE A 55 -9.59 11.37 7.15
CA ILE A 55 -10.53 12.31 6.54
C ILE A 55 -11.48 11.55 5.61
N LEU A 56 -10.97 10.70 4.71
CA LEU A 56 -11.79 9.89 3.81
C LEU A 56 -12.77 9.01 4.59
N MET A 57 -12.37 8.48 5.74
CA MET A 57 -13.24 7.70 6.62
C MET A 57 -14.22 8.57 7.44
N GLY A 58 -14.16 9.89 7.32
CA GLY A 58 -14.99 10.79 8.12
C GLY A 58 -14.69 10.75 9.62
N LEU A 59 -13.53 10.27 10.02
CA LEU A 59 -13.08 10.17 11.42
C LEU A 59 -12.58 11.51 11.94
N ILE A 60 -12.12 12.38 11.05
CA ILE A 60 -11.67 13.75 11.36
C ILE A 60 -12.16 14.72 10.28
N ALA A 61 -12.55 15.92 10.69
CA ALA A 61 -12.95 16.96 9.76
C ALA A 61 -11.75 17.57 9.02
N VAL A 62 -11.96 18.06 7.81
CA VAL A 62 -10.99 18.84 7.04
C VAL A 62 -10.75 20.22 7.69
N SER A 63 -9.59 20.83 7.43
CA SER A 63 -9.35 22.26 7.80
C SER A 63 -9.73 23.19 6.64
N ALA A 64 -9.51 22.77 5.39
CA ALA A 64 -9.97 23.43 4.16
C ALA A 64 -9.92 22.42 3.00
N GLY A 65 -10.53 22.77 1.88
CA GLY A 65 -10.67 21.90 0.72
C GLY A 65 -11.83 20.93 0.84
N SER A 66 -11.88 19.94 -0.04
CA SER A 66 -12.95 18.95 -0.06
C SER A 66 -12.44 17.54 -0.35
N ALA A 67 -13.23 16.53 0.07
CA ALA A 67 -13.03 15.14 -0.31
C ALA A 67 -14.39 14.46 -0.52
N ARG A 68 -14.45 13.57 -1.52
CA ARG A 68 -15.66 12.81 -1.89
C ARG A 68 -15.31 11.36 -2.13
N ILE A 69 -16.26 10.48 -1.84
CA ILE A 69 -16.20 9.06 -2.21
C ILE A 69 -17.44 8.77 -3.06
N PHE A 70 -17.24 8.34 -4.31
CA PHE A 70 -18.30 8.17 -5.31
C PHE A 70 -19.28 9.36 -5.34
N ASP A 71 -18.72 10.55 -5.50
CA ASP A 71 -19.41 11.85 -5.55
C ASP A 71 -20.12 12.27 -4.24
N VAL A 72 -20.10 11.44 -3.18
CA VAL A 72 -20.67 11.75 -1.87
C VAL A 72 -19.59 12.41 -0.99
N PRO A 73 -19.84 13.60 -0.41
CA PRO A 73 -18.92 14.24 0.52
C PRO A 73 -18.59 13.33 1.72
N VAL A 74 -17.32 13.33 2.16
CA VAL A 74 -16.84 12.42 3.23
C VAL A 74 -17.42 12.72 4.61
N ASP A 75 -17.97 13.91 4.85
CA ASP A 75 -18.72 14.28 6.05
C ASP A 75 -20.14 13.68 6.08
N ASP A 76 -20.67 13.27 4.93
CA ASP A 76 -21.92 12.52 4.84
C ASP A 76 -21.68 11.04 5.17
N PRO A 77 -22.38 10.44 6.14
CA PRO A 77 -22.28 9.01 6.45
C PRO A 77 -22.52 8.07 5.25
N ARG A 78 -23.30 8.51 4.26
CA ARG A 78 -23.57 7.74 3.04
C ARG A 78 -22.32 7.45 2.21
N ALA A 79 -21.27 8.28 2.31
CA ALA A 79 -19.99 8.06 1.66
C ALA A 79 -19.34 6.70 2.05
N ARG A 80 -19.70 6.18 3.24
CA ARG A 80 -19.14 4.94 3.78
C ARG A 80 -19.96 3.68 3.45
N LEU A 81 -21.06 3.82 2.74
CA LEU A 81 -21.86 2.66 2.29
C LEU A 81 -21.10 1.86 1.25
N GLY A 82 -20.92 0.55 1.50
CA GLY A 82 -20.17 -0.35 0.62
C GLY A 82 -18.66 -0.06 0.60
N LEU A 83 -18.11 0.48 1.69
CA LEU A 83 -16.70 0.73 1.88
C LEU A 83 -16.13 -0.24 2.91
N GLY A 84 -15.05 -0.95 2.56
CA GLY A 84 -14.24 -1.71 3.49
C GLY A 84 -13.06 -0.88 3.98
N TYR A 85 -12.78 -0.90 5.28
CA TYR A 85 -11.68 -0.16 5.87
C TYR A 85 -10.85 -1.01 6.82
N VAL A 86 -9.53 -0.96 6.67
CA VAL A 86 -8.57 -1.59 7.59
C VAL A 86 -7.57 -0.53 8.04
N PRO A 87 -7.54 -0.13 9.31
CA PRO A 87 -6.53 0.75 9.86
C PRO A 87 -5.18 0.02 10.02
N GLU A 88 -4.08 0.77 10.16
CA GLU A 88 -2.73 0.23 10.40
C GLU A 88 -2.65 -0.71 11.62
N ASN A 89 -3.37 -0.38 12.69
CA ASN A 89 -3.50 -1.20 13.88
C ASN A 89 -4.99 -1.47 14.14
N PRO A 90 -5.53 -2.59 13.69
CA PRO A 90 -6.93 -2.92 13.89
C PRO A 90 -7.24 -3.18 15.38
N TYR A 91 -8.20 -2.44 15.92
CA TYR A 91 -8.75 -2.67 17.24
C TYR A 91 -10.04 -3.47 17.10
N LEU A 92 -9.92 -4.80 17.16
CA LEU A 92 -11.05 -5.71 17.15
C LEU A 92 -11.46 -6.03 18.59
N TYR A 93 -12.72 -6.38 18.80
CA TYR A 93 -13.20 -6.82 20.12
C TYR A 93 -12.49 -8.12 20.51
N ASP A 94 -11.63 -8.07 21.49
CA ASP A 94 -10.69 -9.13 21.87
C ASP A 94 -11.36 -10.39 22.43
N TYR A 95 -12.60 -10.26 22.95
CA TYR A 95 -13.42 -11.35 23.44
C TYR A 95 -14.28 -12.03 22.35
N LEU A 96 -14.41 -11.43 21.17
CA LEU A 96 -15.10 -12.04 20.02
C LEU A 96 -14.17 -12.95 19.22
N THR A 97 -14.77 -13.88 18.51
CA THR A 97 -14.10 -14.75 17.54
C THR A 97 -14.04 -14.07 16.16
N PRO A 98 -13.12 -14.46 15.27
CA PRO A 98 -13.10 -14.00 13.88
C PRO A 98 -14.45 -14.14 13.18
N LEU A 99 -15.11 -15.29 13.33
CA LEU A 99 -16.41 -15.55 12.70
C LEU A 99 -17.47 -14.55 13.18
N GLU A 100 -17.53 -14.28 14.48
CA GLU A 100 -18.47 -13.30 15.05
C GLU A 100 -18.19 -11.88 14.56
N ILE A 101 -16.91 -11.49 14.44
CA ILE A 101 -16.51 -10.19 13.91
C ILE A 101 -16.94 -10.02 12.45
N LEU A 102 -16.73 -11.03 11.60
CA LEU A 102 -17.16 -10.96 10.20
C LEU A 102 -18.69 -10.91 10.09
N LEU A 103 -19.39 -11.75 10.85
CA LEU A 103 -20.85 -11.76 10.88
C LEU A 103 -21.43 -10.43 11.37
N MET A 104 -20.79 -9.80 12.35
CA MET A 104 -21.16 -8.45 12.81
C MET A 104 -20.99 -7.44 11.67
N GLY A 105 -19.88 -7.47 10.93
CA GLY A 105 -19.64 -6.62 9.77
C GLY A 105 -20.71 -6.78 8.69
N VAL A 106 -21.02 -8.01 8.30
CA VAL A 106 -22.07 -8.33 7.31
C VAL A 106 -23.43 -7.77 7.75
N ARG A 107 -23.80 -7.91 9.04
CA ARG A 107 -25.07 -7.41 9.59
C ARG A 107 -25.11 -5.87 9.62
N LEU A 108 -24.04 -5.22 10.05
CA LEU A 108 -23.94 -3.75 10.09
C LEU A 108 -24.08 -3.11 8.71
N HIS A 109 -23.50 -3.75 7.69
CA HIS A 109 -23.61 -3.33 6.29
C HIS A 109 -24.90 -3.79 5.62
N ARG A 110 -25.81 -4.49 6.35
CA ARG A 110 -27.12 -4.99 5.88
C ARG A 110 -26.98 -5.83 4.60
N LEU A 111 -25.88 -6.58 4.47
CA LEU A 111 -25.63 -7.41 3.31
C LEU A 111 -26.58 -8.63 3.36
N GLN A 112 -27.37 -8.80 2.30
CA GLN A 112 -28.26 -9.94 2.17
C GLN A 112 -27.48 -11.13 1.63
N LEU A 113 -27.35 -12.17 2.43
CA LEU A 113 -26.67 -13.42 2.10
C LEU A 113 -27.54 -14.60 2.55
N ASP A 114 -27.67 -15.62 1.71
CA ASP A 114 -28.42 -16.83 2.04
C ASP A 114 -27.75 -17.60 3.18
N ARG A 115 -26.42 -17.67 3.16
CA ARG A 115 -25.58 -18.39 4.13
C ARG A 115 -24.44 -17.51 4.67
N PRO A 116 -24.74 -16.54 5.54
CA PRO A 116 -23.75 -15.57 5.99
C PRO A 116 -22.57 -16.21 6.75
N ALA A 117 -22.82 -17.25 7.55
CA ALA A 117 -21.75 -17.94 8.28
C ALA A 117 -20.79 -18.68 7.35
N GLU A 118 -21.31 -19.35 6.33
CA GLU A 118 -20.48 -20.04 5.32
C GLU A 118 -19.64 -19.04 4.52
N HIS A 119 -20.25 -17.94 4.07
CA HIS A 119 -19.54 -16.85 3.40
C HIS A 119 -18.40 -16.27 4.26
N CYS A 120 -18.65 -16.02 5.54
CA CYS A 120 -17.63 -15.53 6.46
C CYS A 120 -16.51 -16.57 6.68
N ARG A 121 -16.84 -17.86 6.82
CA ARG A 121 -15.84 -18.93 6.94
C ARG A 121 -14.94 -19.02 5.71
N GLN A 122 -15.48 -18.90 4.50
CA GLN A 122 -14.70 -18.89 3.26
C GLN A 122 -13.66 -17.77 3.26
N TRP A 123 -13.98 -16.57 3.74
CA TRP A 123 -13.00 -15.50 3.87
C TRP A 123 -11.91 -15.79 4.91
N LEU A 124 -12.29 -16.41 6.04
CA LEU A 124 -11.33 -16.82 7.06
C LEU A 124 -10.40 -17.94 6.54
N ASP A 125 -10.93 -18.90 5.81
CA ASP A 125 -10.13 -19.98 5.18
C ASP A 125 -9.14 -19.41 4.18
N ARG A 126 -9.59 -18.49 3.31
CA ARG A 126 -8.73 -17.82 2.32
C ARG A 126 -7.57 -17.04 2.95
N LEU A 127 -7.76 -16.51 4.15
CA LEU A 127 -6.72 -15.77 4.91
C LEU A 127 -5.97 -16.65 5.92
N GLY A 128 -6.12 -17.99 5.82
CA GLY A 128 -5.41 -18.94 6.67
C GLY A 128 -5.85 -18.92 8.15
N LEU A 129 -7.11 -18.51 8.41
CA LEU A 129 -7.69 -18.38 9.76
C LEU A 129 -8.76 -19.40 10.07
N GLY A 130 -9.08 -20.33 9.15
CA GLY A 130 -10.17 -21.30 9.30
C GLY A 130 -10.07 -22.15 10.57
N ALA A 131 -8.89 -22.67 10.88
CA ALA A 131 -8.63 -23.49 12.08
C ALA A 131 -8.81 -22.73 13.42
N VAL A 132 -8.84 -21.39 13.36
CA VAL A 132 -8.96 -20.52 14.54
C VAL A 132 -10.20 -19.62 14.48
N ALA A 133 -11.10 -19.88 13.55
CA ALA A 133 -12.30 -19.06 13.29
C ALA A 133 -13.20 -18.87 14.54
N GLU A 134 -13.15 -19.78 15.49
CA GLU A 134 -13.93 -19.78 16.73
C GLU A 134 -13.10 -19.52 18.01
N LYS A 135 -11.82 -19.14 17.84
CA LYS A 135 -10.97 -18.75 18.99
C LYS A 135 -11.05 -17.25 19.22
N PRO A 136 -11.11 -16.77 20.48
CA PRO A 136 -11.14 -15.33 20.78
C PRO A 136 -9.91 -14.59 20.26
N ILE A 137 -10.12 -13.37 19.73
CA ILE A 137 -9.07 -12.49 19.16
C ILE A 137 -7.94 -12.21 20.12
N ARG A 138 -8.19 -12.12 21.43
CA ARG A 138 -7.15 -11.88 22.45
C ARG A 138 -5.97 -12.86 22.41
N SER A 139 -6.14 -14.01 21.77
CA SER A 139 -5.08 -15.02 21.62
C SER A 139 -4.27 -14.86 20.32
N PHE A 140 -4.58 -13.84 19.51
CA PHE A 140 -4.02 -13.68 18.16
C PHE A 140 -2.73 -12.84 18.16
N SER A 141 -1.81 -13.19 17.29
CA SER A 141 -0.69 -12.32 16.95
C SER A 141 -1.16 -11.08 16.16
N LYS A 142 -0.32 -10.04 16.08
CA LYS A 142 -0.60 -8.84 15.27
C LYS A 142 -0.96 -9.21 13.83
N GLY A 143 -0.21 -10.11 13.20
CA GLY A 143 -0.46 -10.56 11.83
C GLY A 143 -1.77 -11.33 11.66
N MET A 144 -2.18 -12.13 12.65
CA MET A 144 -3.49 -12.79 12.65
C MET A 144 -4.62 -11.77 12.77
N THR A 145 -4.51 -10.80 13.67
CA THR A 145 -5.49 -9.72 13.84
C THR A 145 -5.62 -8.88 12.57
N GLN A 146 -4.52 -8.58 11.90
CA GLN A 146 -4.50 -7.89 10.62
C GLN A 146 -5.26 -8.67 9.55
N ARG A 147 -5.02 -9.98 9.45
CA ARG A 147 -5.74 -10.84 8.49
C ARG A 147 -7.24 -10.95 8.80
N VAL A 148 -7.65 -10.96 10.08
CA VAL A 148 -9.08 -10.89 10.45
C VAL A 148 -9.71 -9.58 9.99
N ALA A 149 -9.03 -8.44 10.18
CA ALA A 149 -9.53 -7.13 9.75
C ALA A 149 -9.68 -7.05 8.22
N ILE A 150 -8.75 -7.63 7.46
CA ILE A 150 -8.84 -7.74 6.00
C ILE A 150 -10.01 -8.65 5.60
N ALA A 151 -10.19 -9.81 6.26
CA ALA A 151 -11.33 -10.69 6.04
C ALA A 151 -12.66 -9.98 6.28
N GLN A 152 -12.77 -9.24 7.38
CA GLN A 152 -13.95 -8.46 7.71
C GLN A 152 -14.26 -7.41 6.63
N ALA A 153 -13.24 -6.64 6.20
CA ALA A 153 -13.40 -5.62 5.19
C ALA A 153 -13.81 -6.17 3.81
N LEU A 154 -13.34 -7.37 3.44
CA LEU A 154 -13.68 -8.03 2.19
C LEU A 154 -15.03 -8.77 2.25
N SER A 155 -15.42 -9.31 3.43
CA SER A 155 -16.64 -10.09 3.60
C SER A 155 -17.92 -9.29 3.33
N ILE A 156 -17.87 -7.96 3.43
CA ILE A 156 -18.98 -7.07 3.13
C ILE A 156 -19.16 -6.77 1.64
N ARG A 157 -18.34 -7.38 0.76
CA ARG A 157 -18.31 -7.12 -0.70
C ARG A 157 -18.17 -5.64 -1.03
N PRO A 158 -17.12 -4.99 -0.55
CA PRO A 158 -16.97 -3.54 -0.73
C PRO A 158 -16.76 -3.20 -2.21
N ARG A 159 -17.23 -2.02 -2.63
CA ARG A 159 -16.89 -1.42 -3.94
C ARG A 159 -15.62 -0.58 -3.87
N LEU A 160 -15.24 -0.12 -2.68
CA LEU A 160 -13.98 0.55 -2.36
C LEU A 160 -13.39 -0.06 -1.09
N LEU A 161 -12.14 -0.46 -1.16
CA LEU A 161 -11.36 -0.97 -0.04
C LEU A 161 -10.25 0.03 0.28
N VAL A 162 -10.28 0.57 1.50
CA VAL A 162 -9.28 1.52 2.01
C VAL A 162 -8.44 0.83 3.08
N LEU A 163 -7.13 0.77 2.87
CA LEU A 163 -6.20 0.03 3.73
C LEU A 163 -5.04 0.94 4.17
N ASP A 164 -4.85 1.08 5.49
CA ASP A 164 -3.71 1.81 6.04
C ASP A 164 -2.62 0.81 6.42
N GLU A 165 -1.50 0.77 5.65
CA GLU A 165 -0.35 -0.12 5.84
C GLU A 165 -0.75 -1.62 5.96
N PRO A 166 -1.52 -2.20 5.02
CA PRO A 166 -2.17 -3.51 5.18
C PRO A 166 -1.21 -4.69 5.35
N LEU A 167 0.03 -4.56 4.89
CA LEU A 167 1.03 -5.62 4.90
C LEU A 167 2.00 -5.51 6.08
N SER A 168 1.82 -4.47 6.93
CA SER A 168 2.63 -4.29 8.13
C SER A 168 2.40 -5.40 9.16
N GLY A 169 3.47 -5.95 9.71
CA GLY A 169 3.41 -6.99 10.75
C GLY A 169 3.01 -8.38 10.27
N LEU A 170 2.90 -8.59 8.96
CA LEU A 170 2.74 -9.91 8.37
C LEU A 170 4.10 -10.58 8.13
N ASP A 171 4.15 -11.89 8.31
CA ASP A 171 5.26 -12.72 7.87
C ASP A 171 5.30 -12.81 6.31
N PRO A 172 6.40 -13.24 5.72
CA PRO A 172 6.54 -13.28 4.25
C PRO A 172 5.46 -14.09 3.53
N ILE A 173 4.99 -15.18 4.14
CA ILE A 173 3.92 -16.02 3.57
C ILE A 173 2.59 -15.29 3.63
N GLY A 174 2.21 -14.78 4.81
CA GLY A 174 0.96 -14.04 4.99
C GLY A 174 0.91 -12.76 4.15
N ARG A 175 2.08 -12.09 3.94
CA ARG A 175 2.18 -10.94 3.04
C ARG A 175 1.87 -11.31 1.60
N ARG A 176 2.46 -12.41 1.09
CA ARG A 176 2.19 -12.91 -0.25
C ARG A 176 0.71 -13.25 -0.44
N ASP A 177 0.12 -13.96 0.51
CA ASP A 177 -1.28 -14.41 0.44
C ASP A 177 -2.24 -13.22 0.44
N VAL A 178 -1.99 -12.20 1.27
CA VAL A 178 -2.80 -10.96 1.28
C VAL A 178 -2.64 -10.19 -0.05
N VAL A 179 -1.43 -10.07 -0.60
CA VAL A 179 -1.21 -9.43 -1.90
C VAL A 179 -1.98 -10.15 -3.00
N GLU A 180 -2.02 -11.48 -3.00
CA GLU A 180 -2.77 -12.27 -3.98
C GLU A 180 -4.27 -12.00 -3.87
N ILE A 181 -4.83 -12.02 -2.65
CA ILE A 181 -6.24 -11.72 -2.39
C ILE A 181 -6.61 -10.30 -2.84
N LEU A 182 -5.78 -9.30 -2.53
CA LEU A 182 -6.02 -7.92 -2.96
C LEU A 182 -5.93 -7.77 -4.48
N SER A 183 -5.01 -8.50 -5.13
CA SER A 183 -4.89 -8.54 -6.59
C SER A 183 -6.12 -9.19 -7.25
N GLU A 184 -6.69 -10.23 -6.64
CA GLU A 184 -7.95 -10.82 -7.11
C GLU A 184 -9.13 -9.86 -6.94
N TYR A 185 -9.21 -9.18 -5.78
CA TYR A 185 -10.25 -8.18 -5.54
C TYR A 185 -10.21 -7.07 -6.61
N LYS A 186 -9.01 -6.55 -6.93
CA LYS A 186 -8.80 -5.60 -8.02
C LYS A 186 -9.25 -6.17 -9.37
N ARG A 187 -8.79 -7.37 -9.73
CA ARG A 187 -9.16 -8.03 -11.01
C ARG A 187 -10.66 -8.25 -11.16
N SER A 188 -11.39 -8.38 -10.05
CA SER A 188 -12.86 -8.46 -10.05
C SER A 188 -13.57 -7.11 -10.20
N GLY A 189 -12.82 -6.02 -10.43
CA GLY A 189 -13.34 -4.66 -10.62
C GLY A 189 -13.46 -3.85 -9.32
N GLY A 190 -12.92 -4.34 -8.21
CA GLY A 190 -12.87 -3.62 -6.94
C GLY A 190 -11.90 -2.44 -6.98
N THR A 191 -12.26 -1.33 -6.33
CA THR A 191 -11.37 -0.18 -6.18
C THR A 191 -10.55 -0.32 -4.90
N LEU A 192 -9.24 -0.10 -5.00
CA LEU A 192 -8.32 -0.23 -3.88
C LEU A 192 -7.57 1.08 -3.64
N PHE A 193 -7.66 1.62 -2.43
CA PHE A 193 -6.82 2.73 -1.96
C PHE A 193 -6.02 2.25 -0.76
N PHE A 194 -4.70 2.23 -0.86
CA PHE A 194 -3.87 1.74 0.24
C PHE A 194 -2.64 2.59 0.48
N THR A 195 -2.19 2.64 1.72
CA THR A 195 -0.93 3.27 2.06
C THR A 195 0.18 2.24 2.19
N SER A 196 1.39 2.63 1.86
CA SER A 196 2.59 1.86 2.17
C SER A 196 3.80 2.79 2.33
N HIS A 197 4.76 2.37 3.13
CA HIS A 197 6.12 2.90 3.14
C HIS A 197 7.10 1.94 2.44
N VAL A 198 6.62 0.78 1.98
CA VAL A 198 7.38 -0.24 1.25
C VAL A 198 7.00 -0.19 -0.23
N LEU A 199 7.92 0.25 -1.05
CA LEU A 199 7.70 0.50 -2.47
C LEU A 199 7.39 -0.77 -3.26
N HIS A 200 8.01 -1.89 -2.92
CA HIS A 200 7.76 -3.18 -3.55
C HIS A 200 6.30 -3.65 -3.46
N ASP A 201 5.59 -3.29 -2.38
CA ASP A 201 4.17 -3.62 -2.25
C ASP A 201 3.33 -2.85 -3.28
N VAL A 202 3.74 -1.62 -3.56
CA VAL A 202 3.06 -0.74 -4.51
C VAL A 202 3.28 -1.20 -5.93
N GLU A 203 4.51 -1.59 -6.29
CA GLU A 203 4.83 -2.17 -7.61
C GLU A 203 3.96 -3.39 -7.93
N ARG A 204 3.61 -4.17 -6.90
CA ARG A 204 2.82 -5.40 -7.07
C ARG A 204 1.31 -5.17 -7.14
N LEU A 205 0.80 -4.13 -6.49
CA LEU A 205 -0.64 -3.94 -6.31
C LEU A 205 -1.20 -2.75 -7.08
N ALA A 206 -0.44 -1.63 -7.16
CA ALA A 206 -0.96 -0.37 -7.65
C ALA A 206 -0.93 -0.26 -9.18
N ASP A 207 -1.98 0.34 -9.75
CA ASP A 207 -1.97 0.86 -11.14
C ASP A 207 -1.28 2.20 -11.20
N ARG A 208 -1.55 3.05 -10.20
CA ARG A 208 -0.92 4.34 -9.98
C ARG A 208 -0.62 4.53 -8.50
N PHE A 209 0.32 5.40 -8.22
CA PHE A 209 0.61 5.79 -6.85
C PHE A 209 0.84 7.29 -6.73
N GLY A 210 0.53 7.82 -5.56
CA GLY A 210 0.80 9.20 -5.17
C GLY A 210 1.90 9.25 -4.11
N LEU A 211 2.92 10.06 -4.37
CA LEU A 211 4.02 10.31 -3.45
C LEU A 211 3.71 11.52 -2.58
N ILE A 212 3.52 11.30 -1.27
CA ILE A 212 3.32 12.39 -0.31
C ILE A 212 4.56 12.59 0.57
N HIS A 213 4.99 13.86 0.68
CA HIS A 213 6.07 14.27 1.57
C HIS A 213 5.67 15.53 2.33
N GLN A 214 5.83 15.53 3.67
CA GLN A 214 5.48 16.67 4.54
C GLN A 214 4.10 17.29 4.27
N GLY A 215 3.10 16.46 3.99
CA GLY A 215 1.73 16.88 3.73
C GLY A 215 1.45 17.39 2.31
N VAL A 216 2.43 17.35 1.42
CA VAL A 216 2.31 17.77 0.02
C VAL A 216 2.38 16.56 -0.91
N LEU A 217 1.44 16.43 -1.84
CA LEU A 217 1.50 15.44 -2.92
C LEU A 217 2.54 15.91 -3.96
N ARG A 218 3.64 15.19 -4.07
CA ARG A 218 4.78 15.55 -4.93
C ARG A 218 4.63 15.03 -6.35
N ALA A 219 4.09 13.84 -6.51
CA ALA A 219 3.90 13.21 -7.81
C ALA A 219 2.75 12.21 -7.78
N VAL A 220 2.13 11.98 -8.93
CA VAL A 220 1.28 10.83 -9.21
C VAL A 220 1.84 10.16 -10.45
N ARG A 221 2.13 8.87 -10.39
CA ARG A 221 2.77 8.09 -11.46
C ARG A 221 2.18 6.68 -11.53
N ALA A 222 2.30 6.04 -12.68
CA ALA A 222 2.16 4.59 -12.79
C ALA A 222 3.52 3.92 -12.46
N PRO A 223 3.54 2.73 -11.84
CA PRO A 223 4.81 2.00 -11.63
C PRO A 223 5.60 1.78 -12.91
N ALA A 224 4.92 1.55 -14.04
CA ALA A 224 5.54 1.40 -15.35
C ALA A 224 6.24 2.68 -15.88
N GLU A 225 5.82 3.87 -15.44
CA GLU A 225 6.45 5.14 -15.83
C GLU A 225 7.81 5.36 -15.16
N LEU A 226 8.14 4.56 -14.14
CA LEU A 226 9.43 4.61 -13.46
C LEU A 226 10.49 3.74 -14.16
N THR A 227 10.06 2.88 -15.05
CA THR A 227 10.93 2.05 -15.91
C THR A 227 11.15 2.78 -17.25
N GLY A 228 11.75 3.98 -17.22
CA GLY A 228 12.05 4.75 -18.42
C GLY A 228 13.23 4.19 -19.21
N ASP A 229 13.43 4.67 -20.47
CA ASP A 229 14.52 4.26 -21.38
C ASP A 229 15.95 4.54 -20.85
N GLU A 230 16.09 5.33 -19.79
CA GLU A 230 17.35 5.61 -19.10
C GLU A 230 17.59 4.71 -17.88
N GLU A 231 16.97 3.53 -17.85
CA GLU A 231 17.05 2.61 -16.73
C GLU A 231 18.50 2.17 -16.49
N MET A 232 19.07 2.64 -15.39
CA MET A 232 20.32 2.11 -14.88
C MET A 232 20.05 0.73 -14.27
N VAL A 233 20.89 -0.21 -14.57
CA VAL A 233 20.80 -1.58 -14.06
C VAL A 233 22.00 -1.83 -13.16
N GLN A 234 21.74 -2.22 -11.92
CA GLN A 234 22.77 -2.67 -11.00
C GLN A 234 23.10 -4.14 -11.29
N VAL A 235 24.39 -4.38 -11.48
CA VAL A 235 24.92 -5.72 -11.69
C VAL A 235 25.80 -6.09 -10.50
N ARG A 236 25.58 -7.27 -9.93
CA ARG A 236 26.43 -7.85 -8.89
C ARG A 236 27.06 -9.15 -9.39
N SER A 237 28.34 -9.30 -9.13
CA SER A 237 29.08 -10.50 -9.52
C SER A 237 30.07 -10.90 -8.44
N TYR A 238 30.59 -12.12 -8.57
CA TYR A 238 31.69 -12.63 -7.77
C TYR A 238 32.83 -13.06 -8.70
N GLY A 239 34.05 -12.57 -8.45
CA GLY A 239 35.20 -12.87 -9.25
C GLY A 239 36.48 -12.25 -8.68
N ARG A 240 37.63 -12.63 -9.24
CA ARG A 240 38.93 -12.16 -8.75
C ARG A 240 39.52 -11.00 -9.53
N LEU A 241 39.14 -10.83 -10.78
CA LEU A 241 39.71 -9.82 -11.66
C LEU A 241 38.85 -8.55 -11.65
N PRO A 242 39.44 -7.35 -11.67
CA PRO A 242 38.68 -6.14 -11.80
C PRO A 242 38.01 -6.05 -13.18
N VAL A 243 36.77 -5.57 -13.21
CA VAL A 243 36.02 -5.29 -14.43
C VAL A 243 35.70 -3.79 -14.46
N ASP A 244 35.95 -3.15 -15.59
CA ASP A 244 35.76 -1.72 -15.77
C ASP A 244 34.33 -1.32 -15.39
N GLY A 245 34.18 -0.20 -14.65
CA GLY A 245 32.88 0.28 -14.14
C GLY A 245 32.24 -0.60 -13.06
N MET A 246 32.98 -1.55 -12.49
CA MET A 246 32.59 -2.30 -11.28
C MET A 246 33.50 -1.89 -10.13
N ARG A 247 32.96 -1.80 -8.93
CA ARG A 247 33.72 -1.62 -7.69
C ARG A 247 33.62 -2.86 -6.81
N GLU A 248 34.70 -3.17 -6.12
CA GLU A 248 34.67 -4.25 -5.13
C GLU A 248 33.93 -3.76 -3.88
N ASP A 249 32.90 -4.50 -3.45
CA ASP A 249 32.08 -4.22 -2.26
C ASP A 249 32.62 -5.02 -1.05
N PHE A 250 32.88 -6.31 -1.28
CA PHE A 250 33.58 -7.21 -0.36
C PHE A 250 34.56 -8.07 -1.16
N SER A 251 35.47 -8.77 -0.46
CA SER A 251 36.47 -9.63 -1.08
C SER A 251 35.85 -10.55 -2.14
N GLY A 252 36.17 -10.27 -3.40
CA GLY A 252 35.66 -10.98 -4.56
C GLY A 252 34.22 -10.66 -4.99
N ARG A 253 33.50 -9.78 -4.27
CA ARG A 253 32.15 -9.33 -4.68
C ARG A 253 32.24 -7.95 -5.32
N TRP A 254 31.68 -7.85 -6.50
CA TRP A 254 31.70 -6.67 -7.34
C TRP A 254 30.30 -6.14 -7.58
N ILE A 255 30.15 -4.83 -7.56
CA ILE A 255 28.92 -4.12 -7.84
C ILE A 255 29.17 -2.99 -8.81
N GLY A 256 28.32 -2.80 -9.79
CA GLY A 256 28.39 -1.69 -10.74
C GLY A 256 27.02 -1.35 -11.28
N GLU A 257 26.90 -0.12 -11.78
CA GLU A 257 25.70 0.37 -12.43
C GLU A 257 26.00 0.57 -13.91
N VAL A 258 25.07 0.19 -14.77
CA VAL A 258 25.25 0.27 -16.22
C VAL A 258 23.91 0.66 -16.87
N PRO A 259 23.90 1.57 -17.86
CA PRO A 259 22.72 1.83 -18.66
C PRO A 259 22.18 0.54 -19.29
N ARG A 260 20.84 0.35 -19.26
CA ARG A 260 20.21 -0.87 -19.79
C ARG A 260 20.64 -1.25 -21.21
N PRO A 261 20.82 -0.30 -22.15
CA PRO A 261 21.34 -0.67 -23.48
C PRO A 261 22.74 -1.27 -23.47
N GLN A 262 23.56 -0.97 -22.45
CA GLN A 262 24.93 -1.47 -22.30
C GLN A 262 25.02 -2.72 -21.43
N LEU A 263 23.92 -3.23 -20.91
CA LEU A 263 23.87 -4.37 -20.00
C LEU A 263 24.56 -5.61 -20.60
N TRP A 264 24.24 -5.94 -21.85
CA TRP A 264 24.82 -7.12 -22.50
C TRP A 264 26.33 -7.01 -22.67
N GLN A 265 26.84 -5.83 -22.98
CA GLN A 265 28.29 -5.60 -23.06
C GLN A 265 28.96 -5.79 -21.69
N ARG A 266 28.32 -5.32 -20.61
CA ARG A 266 28.80 -5.51 -19.25
C ARG A 266 28.83 -7.00 -18.86
N LEU A 267 27.75 -7.73 -19.14
CA LEU A 267 27.66 -9.15 -18.85
C LEU A 267 28.72 -9.96 -19.60
N GLU A 268 29.03 -9.59 -20.85
CA GLU A 268 30.10 -10.22 -21.63
C GLU A 268 31.48 -9.94 -21.01
N ALA A 269 31.76 -8.71 -20.56
CA ALA A 269 33.01 -8.39 -19.87
C ALA A 269 33.18 -9.19 -18.57
N LEU A 270 32.10 -9.36 -17.79
CA LEU A 270 32.11 -10.22 -16.59
C LEU A 270 32.36 -11.68 -16.92
N ARG A 271 31.79 -12.19 -18.01
CA ARG A 271 32.02 -13.56 -18.47
C ARG A 271 33.50 -13.77 -18.87
N GLN A 272 34.10 -12.81 -19.58
CA GLN A 272 35.53 -12.88 -20.00
C GLN A 272 36.48 -12.80 -18.80
N ALA A 273 36.07 -12.08 -17.73
CA ALA A 273 36.81 -12.01 -16.47
C ALA A 273 36.53 -13.21 -15.52
N GLU A 274 35.83 -14.24 -16.00
CA GLU A 274 35.45 -15.43 -15.23
C GLU A 274 34.62 -15.11 -13.95
N HIS A 275 33.84 -14.02 -13.98
CA HIS A 275 32.95 -13.72 -12.87
C HIS A 275 31.69 -14.59 -12.90
N VAL A 276 31.22 -14.96 -11.71
CA VAL A 276 29.88 -15.53 -11.52
C VAL A 276 28.89 -14.39 -11.33
N LEU A 277 27.87 -14.31 -12.18
CA LEU A 277 26.78 -13.35 -12.04
C LEU A 277 25.93 -13.73 -10.82
N LEU A 278 25.75 -12.80 -9.91
CA LEU A 278 24.93 -12.99 -8.70
C LEU A 278 23.55 -12.39 -8.86
N GLU A 279 23.48 -11.16 -9.40
CA GLU A 279 22.23 -10.41 -9.48
C GLU A 279 22.28 -9.39 -10.61
N VAL A 280 21.14 -9.19 -11.27
CA VAL A 280 20.87 -8.07 -12.17
C VAL A 280 19.53 -7.49 -11.77
N ARG A 281 19.51 -6.22 -11.37
CA ARG A 281 18.26 -5.53 -10.98
C ARG A 281 18.26 -4.10 -11.50
N PRO A 282 17.09 -3.51 -11.79
CA PRO A 282 16.97 -2.09 -12.06
C PRO A 282 17.53 -1.27 -10.91
N THR A 283 18.31 -0.22 -11.19
CA THR A 283 18.85 0.68 -10.16
C THR A 283 17.82 1.71 -9.71
N LEU A 284 16.93 2.12 -10.61
CA LEU A 284 15.76 2.94 -10.28
C LEU A 284 14.70 2.03 -9.63
N SER A 285 14.92 1.68 -8.36
CA SER A 285 13.80 1.31 -7.51
C SER A 285 12.95 2.57 -7.27
N LEU A 286 11.66 2.39 -7.04
CA LEU A 286 10.79 3.46 -6.51
C LEU A 286 11.46 4.24 -5.37
N GLU A 287 12.40 3.63 -4.63
CA GLU A 287 13.18 4.25 -3.55
C GLU A 287 14.08 5.37 -4.05
N VAL A 288 14.75 5.19 -5.18
CA VAL A 288 15.61 6.23 -5.78
C VAL A 288 14.74 7.35 -6.36
N ALA A 289 13.65 7.01 -7.06
CA ALA A 289 12.69 8.01 -7.52
C ALA A 289 12.05 8.79 -6.36
N PHE A 290 11.82 8.12 -5.22
CA PHE A 290 11.39 8.75 -3.98
C PHE A 290 12.47 9.72 -3.44
N MET A 291 13.72 9.28 -3.37
CA MET A 291 14.82 10.11 -2.88
C MET A 291 15.06 11.33 -3.77
N HIS A 292 14.96 11.19 -5.09
CA HIS A 292 15.03 12.32 -6.02
C HIS A 292 13.85 13.29 -5.84
N ALA A 293 12.63 12.81 -5.73
CA ALA A 293 11.45 13.65 -5.53
C ALA A 293 11.42 14.35 -4.15
N VAL A 294 12.12 13.81 -3.15
CA VAL A 294 12.24 14.36 -1.79
C VAL A 294 13.49 15.21 -1.62
N GLY A 295 14.57 14.92 -2.34
CA GLY A 295 15.87 15.60 -2.24
C GLY A 295 16.02 16.85 -3.11
N GLU A 296 15.07 17.16 -3.97
CA GLU A 296 15.02 18.38 -4.79
C GLU A 296 14.29 19.53 -4.08
N SER A 297 14.43 19.65 -2.77
CA SER A 297 13.85 20.75 -1.99
C SER A 297 14.94 21.60 -1.36
#